data_52ce69f5da2f1244a1e8539668cbf4c8
#
_entry.id   52ce69f5da2f1244a1e8539668cbf4c8
#
_cell.length_a   1.000
_cell.length_b   1.000
_cell.length_c   1.000
_cell.angle_alpha   90.00
_cell.angle_beta   90.00
_cell.angle_gamma   90.00
#
_symmetry.space_group_name_H-M   'P 1'
#
loop_
_entity.id
_entity.type
_entity.pdbx_description
1 polymer ?
#
loop_
_entity_poly.entity_id
_entity_poly.type
_entity_poly.pdbx_seq_one_letter_code
_entity_poly.pdbx_strand_id
1 'polypeptide(L)' 'MLNPLRSEDEAFRFLLYAIAVIVAIVALVVILRAIL' A
#
# COMPACT_ATOMS: atom_id res chain seq x y z
N MET A 1 20.73 -14.12 10.78
CA MET A 1 19.52 -14.77 10.36
C MET A 1 18.30 -13.91 10.56
N LEU A 2 18.09 -13.49 11.75
CA LEU A 2 16.95 -12.63 12.03
C LEU A 2 17.03 -11.33 11.29
N ASN A 3 18.26 -10.84 11.11
CA ASN A 3 18.43 -9.57 10.44
C ASN A 3 17.89 -9.56 9.02
N PRO A 4 18.20 -10.57 8.20
CA PRO A 4 17.64 -10.63 6.86
C PRO A 4 16.12 -10.71 6.88
N LEU A 5 15.59 -11.47 7.83
CA LEU A 5 14.15 -11.60 7.94
C LEU A 5 13.51 -10.29 8.34
N ARG A 6 14.14 -9.60 9.28
CA ARG A 6 13.60 -8.31 9.72
C ARG A 6 13.65 -7.30 8.60
N SER A 7 14.74 -7.30 7.86
CA SER A 7 14.87 -6.38 6.75
C SER A 7 13.79 -6.63 5.70
N GLU A 8 13.54 -7.89 5.41
CA GLU A 8 12.51 -8.24 4.46
C GLU A 8 11.14 -7.89 4.98
N ASP A 9 10.94 -8.08 6.28
CA ASP A 9 9.65 -7.77 6.88
C ASP A 9 9.37 -6.28 6.79
N GLU A 10 10.36 -5.46 7.07
CA GLU A 10 10.18 -4.02 6.99
C GLU A 10 9.89 -3.58 5.57
N ALA A 11 10.63 -4.12 4.63
CA ALA A 11 10.40 -3.78 3.23
C ALA A 11 9.02 -4.23 2.79
N PHE A 12 8.61 -5.39 3.24
CA PHE A 12 7.31 -5.92 2.90
C PHE A 12 6.20 -5.04 3.46
N ARG A 13 6.37 -4.60 4.69
CA ARG A 13 5.37 -3.73 5.32
C ARG A 13 5.29 -2.40 4.61
N PHE A 14 6.45 -1.85 4.26
CA PHE A 14 6.47 -0.60 3.52
C PHE A 14 5.74 -0.76 2.19
N LEU A 15 5.98 -1.87 1.53
CA LEU A 15 5.31 -2.14 0.25
C LEU A 15 3.81 -2.25 0.45
N LEU A 16 3.38 -2.90 1.51
CA LEU A 16 1.96 -3.03 1.79
C LEU A 16 1.32 -1.66 2.02
N TYR A 17 2.00 -0.80 2.76
CA TYR A 17 1.48 0.54 2.98
C TYR A 17 1.40 1.31 1.67
N ALA A 18 2.41 1.20 0.83
CA ALA A 18 2.39 1.90 -0.44
C ALA A 18 1.23 1.43 -1.29
N ILE A 19 1.03 0.13 -1.36
CA ILE A 19 -0.08 -0.42 -2.14
C ILE A 19 -1.42 0.03 -1.56
N ALA A 20 -1.55 0.01 -0.24
CA ALA A 20 -2.79 0.41 0.40
C ALA A 20 -3.12 1.87 0.09
N VAL A 21 -2.12 2.73 0.12
CA VAL A 21 -2.32 4.14 -0.18
C VAL A 21 -2.75 4.31 -1.63
N ILE A 22 -2.07 3.63 -2.54
CA ILE A 22 -2.40 3.73 -3.96
C ILE A 22 -3.82 3.24 -4.20
N VAL A 23 -4.18 2.11 -3.62
CA VAL A 23 -5.52 1.56 -3.80
C VAL A 23 -6.56 2.52 -3.23
N ALA A 24 -6.27 3.11 -2.10
CA ALA A 24 -7.20 4.07 -1.49
C ALA A 24 -7.42 5.27 -2.39
N ILE A 25 -6.34 5.79 -2.97
CA ILE A 25 -6.44 6.94 -3.84
C ILE A 25 -7.23 6.59 -5.09
N VAL A 26 -6.93 5.44 -5.69
CA VAL A 26 -7.64 5.01 -6.89
C VAL A 26 -9.12 4.81 -6.60
N ALA A 27 -9.43 4.18 -5.47
CA ALA A 27 -10.81 3.96 -5.09
C ALA A 27 -11.54 5.28 -4.90
N LEU A 28 -10.88 6.24 -4.27
CA LEU A 28 -11.49 7.54 -4.05
C LEU A 28 -11.79 8.23 -5.38
N VAL A 29 -10.83 8.19 -6.29
CA VAL A 29 -11.00 8.81 -7.60
C VAL A 29 -12.15 8.16 -8.35
N VAL A 30 -12.21 6.83 -8.32
CA VAL A 30 -13.26 6.10 -9.01
C VAL A 30 -14.64 6.46 -8.43
N ILE A 31 -14.72 6.53 -7.12
CA ILE A 31 -15.98 6.89 -6.47
C ILE A 31 -16.42 8.30 -6.87
N LEU A 32 -15.47 9.23 -6.84
CA LEU A 32 -15.79 10.60 -7.21
C LEU A 32 -16.25 10.70 -8.66
N ARG A 33 -15.59 9.97 -9.53
CA ARG A 33 -15.99 9.97 -10.94
C ARG A 33 -17.37 9.38 -11.13
N ALA A 34 -17.68 8.34 -10.36
CA ALA A 34 -18.98 7.71 -10.46
C ALA A 34 -20.09 8.65 -10.01
N ILE A 35 -19.80 9.45 -9.00
CA ILE A 35 -20.78 10.40 -8.50
C ILE A 35 -20.91 11.59 -9.43
N LEU A 36 -19.76 12.09 -9.86
CA LEU A 36 -19.75 13.25 -10.76
C LEU A 36 -19.93 12.80 -12.19
#